data_d7e15e15fa0ee6f2c51d4f5781a8cfa0
#
_entry.id   d7e15e15fa0ee6f2c51d4f5781a8cfa0
#
_cell.length_a   1.000
_cell.length_b   1.000
_cell.length_c   1.000
_cell.angle_alpha   90.00
_cell.angle_beta   90.00
_cell.angle_gamma   90.00
#
_symmetry.space_group_name_H-M   'P 1'
#
loop_
_entity.id
_entity.type
_entity.pdbx_description
1 polymer ?
#
loop_
_entity_poly.entity_id
_entity_poly.type
_entity_poly.pdbx_seq_one_letter_code
_entity_poly.pdbx_strand_id
1 'polypeptide(L)'
;MKKVFFTCALAMTTLFASAQFMVVTTFTEASEDADGFEMEQVTDKVVLGYMLNDNFTVGVQRTGEDENGDTTFDMWARYSFGDNMWALVSAPSEDGSDNITLGVGYSLNVWNSVYVEPSYTMNMSDDSDEDGKINLGLAWRF
;
A
#
# COMPACT_ATOMS: atom_id res chain seq x y z
N MET A 1 -24.51 -18.54 12.60
CA MET A 1 -23.19 -18.53 11.97
C MET A 1 -23.21 -18.71 10.45
N LYS A 2 -23.93 -19.67 9.89
CA LYS A 2 -24.02 -19.84 8.41
C LYS A 2 -24.62 -18.63 7.69
N LYS A 3 -25.60 -17.93 8.30
CA LYS A 3 -26.25 -16.74 7.70
C LYS A 3 -25.31 -15.53 7.65
N VAL A 4 -24.47 -15.36 8.67
CA VAL A 4 -23.48 -14.26 8.72
C VAL A 4 -22.38 -14.48 7.69
N PHE A 5 -21.93 -15.74 7.55
CA PHE A 5 -20.95 -16.10 6.52
C PHE A 5 -21.47 -15.88 5.09
N PHE A 6 -22.72 -16.24 4.85
CA PHE A 6 -23.37 -16.02 3.54
C PHE A 6 -23.57 -14.53 3.22
N THR A 7 -23.91 -13.72 4.25
CA THR A 7 -24.05 -12.26 4.10
C THR A 7 -22.70 -11.59 3.85
N CYS A 8 -21.65 -12.01 4.55
CA CYS A 8 -20.31 -11.52 4.30
C CYS A 8 -19.78 -11.93 2.91
N ALA A 9 -20.03 -13.17 2.48
CA ALA A 9 -19.66 -13.65 1.14
C ALA A 9 -20.40 -12.88 0.05
N LEU A 10 -21.70 -12.61 0.23
CA LEU A 10 -22.50 -11.82 -0.71
C LEU A 10 -22.04 -10.35 -0.73
N ALA A 11 -21.72 -9.77 0.42
CA ALA A 11 -21.18 -8.41 0.50
C ALA A 11 -19.81 -8.31 -0.20
N MET A 12 -18.94 -9.31 -0.03
CA MET A 12 -17.68 -9.36 -0.77
C MET A 12 -17.89 -9.46 -2.28
N THR A 13 -18.81 -10.31 -2.76
CA THR A 13 -19.07 -10.42 -4.19
C THR A 13 -19.63 -9.15 -4.81
N THR A 14 -20.43 -8.37 -4.08
CA THR A 14 -20.91 -7.07 -4.56
C THR A 14 -19.82 -6.00 -4.58
N LEU A 15 -18.85 -6.06 -3.65
CA LEU A 15 -17.69 -5.18 -3.67
C LEU A 15 -16.77 -5.46 -4.87
N PHE A 16 -16.56 -6.72 -5.22
CA PHE A 16 -15.81 -7.09 -6.43
C PHE A 16 -16.48 -6.66 -7.74
N ALA A 17 -17.80 -6.57 -7.75
CA ALA A 17 -18.56 -6.16 -8.95
C ALA A 17 -18.45 -4.66 -9.26
N SER A 18 -17.97 -3.84 -8.31
CA SER A 18 -17.87 -2.37 -8.49
C SER A 18 -16.50 -1.89 -8.96
N ALA A 19 -15.55 -2.78 -9.26
CA ALA A 19 -14.22 -2.46 -9.78
C ALA A 19 -13.51 -1.32 -9.02
N GLN A 20 -13.44 -1.44 -7.69
CA GLN A 20 -12.90 -0.40 -6.80
C GLN A 20 -11.70 -0.88 -5.97
N PHE A 21 -11.02 -1.91 -6.45
CA PHE A 21 -9.85 -2.45 -5.76
C PHE A 21 -8.55 -2.04 -6.44
N MET A 22 -7.55 -1.82 -5.63
CA MET A 22 -6.19 -1.56 -6.07
C MET A 22 -5.24 -2.50 -5.35
N VAL A 23 -4.35 -3.13 -6.11
CA VAL A 23 -3.23 -3.91 -5.59
C VAL A 23 -1.96 -3.21 -6.01
N VAL A 24 -1.09 -2.90 -5.06
CA VAL A 24 0.21 -2.28 -5.33
C VAL A 24 1.30 -3.17 -4.76
N THR A 25 2.33 -3.42 -5.53
CA THR A 25 3.60 -3.95 -5.04
C THR A 25 4.66 -2.88 -5.19
N THR A 26 5.43 -2.63 -4.14
CA THR A 26 6.42 -1.56 -4.12
C THR A 26 7.82 -2.15 -4.05
N PHE A 27 8.68 -1.70 -4.93
CA PHE A 27 10.11 -1.99 -4.92
C PHE A 27 10.83 -0.78 -4.33
N THR A 28 11.44 -0.97 -3.18
CA THR A 28 12.30 0.04 -2.57
C THR A 28 13.73 -0.23 -3.04
N GLU A 29 14.52 0.83 -3.18
CA GLU A 29 15.94 0.70 -3.48
C GLU A 29 16.60 -0.26 -2.48
N ALA A 30 17.22 -1.34 -2.99
CA ALA A 30 17.91 -2.30 -2.15
C ALA A 30 19.08 -1.58 -1.45
N SER A 31 19.28 -1.85 -0.16
CA SER A 31 20.50 -1.46 0.52
C SER A 31 21.71 -2.09 -0.19
N GLU A 32 22.84 -1.39 -0.22
CA GLU A 32 24.06 -1.76 -0.98
C GLU A 32 24.60 -3.19 -0.70
N ASP A 33 24.07 -3.88 0.31
CA ASP A 33 24.45 -5.22 0.71
C ASP A 33 23.52 -6.34 0.19
N ALA A 34 22.54 -6.04 -0.66
CA ALA A 34 21.62 -7.04 -1.17
C ALA A 34 22.19 -7.77 -2.40
N ASP A 35 22.65 -8.99 -2.19
CA ASP A 35 23.08 -9.92 -3.24
C ASP A 35 21.86 -10.44 -4.06
N GLY A 36 21.26 -9.58 -4.88
CA GLY A 36 20.27 -9.99 -5.87
C GLY A 36 18.82 -9.70 -5.53
N PHE A 37 17.99 -9.83 -6.55
CA PHE A 37 16.53 -9.67 -6.48
C PHE A 37 15.89 -10.94 -5.91
N GLU A 38 15.41 -10.88 -4.68
CA GLU A 38 14.67 -11.98 -4.06
C GLU A 38 13.16 -11.80 -4.21
N MET A 39 12.48 -12.83 -4.72
CA MET A 39 11.03 -12.84 -4.88
C MET A 39 10.28 -12.64 -3.55
N GLU A 40 10.91 -12.96 -2.44
CA GLU A 40 10.37 -12.80 -1.10
C GLU A 40 10.18 -11.32 -0.73
N GLN A 41 11.06 -10.44 -1.19
CA GLN A 41 10.93 -8.99 -1.01
C GLN A 41 9.74 -8.38 -1.75
N VAL A 42 9.24 -9.05 -2.78
CA VAL A 42 8.06 -8.60 -3.56
C VAL A 42 6.77 -8.93 -2.84
N THR A 43 6.71 -10.09 -2.17
CA THR A 43 5.50 -10.55 -1.47
C THR A 43 5.27 -9.86 -0.13
N ASP A 44 6.33 -9.42 0.52
CA ASP A 44 6.24 -8.75 1.83
C ASP A 44 5.71 -7.31 1.75
N LYS A 45 5.68 -6.72 0.55
CA LYS A 45 5.24 -5.34 0.32
C LYS A 45 3.99 -5.23 -0.56
N VAL A 46 3.11 -6.21 -0.48
CA VAL A 46 1.81 -6.14 -1.17
C VAL A 46 0.87 -5.24 -0.39
N VAL A 47 0.38 -4.22 -1.07
CA VAL A 47 -0.56 -3.22 -0.56
C VAL A 47 -1.91 -3.47 -1.19
N LEU A 48 -2.93 -3.61 -0.38
CA LEU A 48 -4.31 -3.77 -0.82
C LEU A 48 -5.07 -2.48 -0.52
N GLY A 49 -5.73 -1.92 -1.52
CA GLY A 49 -6.51 -0.71 -1.41
C GLY A 49 -7.94 -0.87 -1.92
N TYR A 50 -8.83 -0.10 -1.33
CA TYR A 50 -10.20 0.08 -1.75
C TYR A 50 -10.43 1.55 -2.11
N MET A 51 -10.81 1.81 -3.35
CA MET A 51 -11.10 3.16 -3.85
C MET A 51 -12.51 3.57 -3.38
N LEU A 52 -12.58 4.51 -2.45
CA LEU A 52 -13.84 5.06 -1.96
C LEU A 52 -14.52 5.95 -3.01
N ASN A 53 -13.72 6.60 -3.81
CA ASN A 53 -14.11 7.40 -4.97
C ASN A 53 -12.89 7.59 -5.89
N ASP A 54 -13.03 8.36 -6.96
CA ASP A 54 -11.97 8.60 -7.96
C ASP A 54 -10.68 9.22 -7.38
N ASN A 55 -10.80 9.88 -6.24
CA ASN A 55 -9.69 10.61 -5.62
C ASN A 55 -9.19 9.96 -4.33
N PHE A 56 -10.00 9.17 -3.63
CA PHE A 56 -9.67 8.70 -2.30
C PHE A 56 -9.64 7.17 -2.21
N THR A 57 -8.51 6.64 -1.80
CA THR A 57 -8.28 5.20 -1.60
C THR A 57 -7.79 4.97 -0.17
N VAL A 58 -8.29 3.93 0.47
CA VAL A 58 -7.82 3.46 1.78
C VAL A 58 -7.41 2.01 1.68
N GLY A 59 -6.52 1.57 2.53
CA GLY A 59 -6.10 0.19 2.47
C GLY A 59 -5.21 -0.26 3.61
N VAL A 60 -4.69 -1.46 3.44
CA VAL A 60 -3.79 -2.11 4.39
C VAL A 60 -2.55 -2.64 3.65
N GLN A 61 -1.44 -2.60 4.33
CA GLN A 61 -0.16 -3.12 3.89
C GLN A 61 0.38 -4.07 4.94
N ARG A 62 0.82 -5.25 4.52
CA ARG A 62 1.59 -6.13 5.41
C ARG A 62 2.99 -5.55 5.58
N THR A 63 3.46 -5.43 6.83
CA THR A 63 4.77 -4.84 7.14
C THR A 63 5.77 -5.82 7.71
N GLY A 64 5.34 -7.03 8.05
CA GLY A 64 6.22 -8.07 8.57
C GLY A 64 5.54 -8.93 9.64
N GLU A 65 6.35 -9.44 10.54
CA GLU A 65 5.92 -10.20 11.72
C GLU A 65 6.53 -9.54 12.96
N ASP A 66 5.78 -9.51 14.05
CA ASP A 66 6.27 -9.04 15.34
C ASP A 66 7.19 -10.07 16.02
N GLU A 67 7.73 -9.73 17.20
CA GLU A 67 8.59 -10.62 17.98
C GLU A 67 7.92 -11.95 18.40
N ASN A 68 6.59 -12.01 18.32
CA ASN A 68 5.80 -13.21 18.66
C ASN A 68 5.46 -14.05 17.41
N GLY A 69 5.80 -13.57 16.21
CA GLY A 69 5.47 -14.19 14.93
C GLY A 69 4.08 -13.83 14.42
N ASP A 70 3.42 -12.82 15.00
CA ASP A 70 2.14 -12.32 14.53
C ASP A 70 2.35 -11.32 13.38
N THR A 71 1.51 -11.41 12.35
CA THR A 71 1.62 -10.54 11.18
C THR A 71 1.19 -9.11 11.52
N THR A 72 2.08 -8.15 11.24
CA THR A 72 1.81 -6.72 11.43
C THR A 72 1.31 -6.07 10.15
N PHE A 73 0.41 -5.09 10.32
CA PHE A 73 -0.19 -4.35 9.22
C PHE A 73 -0.11 -2.86 9.46
N ASP A 74 0.11 -2.11 8.40
CA ASP A 74 -0.07 -0.67 8.37
C ASP A 74 -1.39 -0.33 7.69
N MET A 75 -2.06 0.69 8.20
CA MET A 75 -3.20 1.32 7.55
C MET A 75 -2.71 2.51 6.75
N TRP A 76 -3.24 2.68 5.54
CA TRP A 76 -2.86 3.79 4.69
C TRP A 76 -4.07 4.43 4.01
N ALA A 77 -3.92 5.70 3.72
CA ALA A 77 -4.87 6.47 2.93
C ALA A 77 -4.12 7.22 1.84
N ARG A 78 -4.71 7.29 0.66
CA ARG A 78 -4.14 7.94 -0.53
C ARG A 78 -5.15 8.89 -1.11
N TYR A 79 -4.73 10.09 -1.41
CA TYR A 79 -5.50 11.09 -2.13
C TYR A 79 -4.86 11.38 -3.49
N SER A 80 -5.63 11.17 -4.56
CA SER A 80 -5.21 11.45 -5.94
C SER A 80 -5.68 12.84 -6.35
N PHE A 81 -4.78 13.64 -6.90
CA PHE A 81 -5.04 15.00 -7.35
C PHE A 81 -4.40 15.26 -8.71
N GLY A 82 -5.00 16.16 -9.46
CA GLY A 82 -4.59 16.34 -10.85
C GLY A 82 -4.82 15.09 -11.68
N ASP A 83 -4.10 14.97 -12.78
CA ASP A 83 -4.34 13.88 -13.72
C ASP A 83 -3.72 12.54 -13.27
N ASN A 84 -2.61 12.56 -12.56
CA ASN A 84 -1.89 11.33 -12.19
C ASN A 84 -1.08 11.43 -10.90
N MET A 85 -1.14 12.52 -10.17
CA MET A 85 -0.40 12.71 -8.91
C MET A 85 -1.20 12.20 -7.73
N TRP A 86 -0.48 11.77 -6.69
CA TRP A 86 -1.10 11.35 -5.44
C TRP A 86 -0.21 11.62 -4.24
N ALA A 87 -0.86 11.81 -3.11
CA ALA A 87 -0.25 11.85 -1.78
C ALA A 87 -0.78 10.70 -0.93
N LEU A 88 0.06 10.18 -0.04
CA LEU A 88 -0.23 9.04 0.81
C LEU A 88 0.17 9.36 2.25
N VAL A 89 -0.63 8.88 3.18
CA VAL A 89 -0.30 8.79 4.59
C VAL A 89 -0.48 7.35 5.04
N SER A 90 0.49 6.82 5.78
CA SER A 90 0.46 5.49 6.35
C SER A 90 0.83 5.53 7.82
N ALA A 91 0.17 4.71 8.62
CA ALA A 91 0.43 4.58 10.04
C ALA A 91 0.36 3.10 10.45
N PRO A 92 1.27 2.64 11.35
CA PRO A 92 1.21 1.30 11.91
C PRO A 92 -0.10 1.08 12.69
N SER A 93 -0.62 -0.15 12.66
CA SER A 93 -1.84 -0.48 13.40
C SER A 93 -1.63 -0.57 14.91
N GLU A 94 -0.41 -0.82 15.36
CA GLU A 94 -0.10 -1.05 16.78
C GLU A 94 0.47 0.17 17.52
N ASP A 95 1.29 1.01 16.87
CA ASP A 95 1.90 2.20 17.48
C ASP A 95 1.62 3.47 16.65
N GLY A 96 0.37 3.65 16.29
CA GLY A 96 -0.12 4.50 15.21
C GLY A 96 0.24 5.99 15.24
N SER A 97 0.77 6.53 16.34
CA SER A 97 1.11 7.96 16.39
C SER A 97 2.58 8.27 16.16
N ASP A 98 3.47 7.32 16.40
CA ASP A 98 4.91 7.60 16.47
C ASP A 98 5.66 7.29 15.16
N ASN A 99 5.04 6.58 14.22
CA ASN A 99 5.66 6.18 12.96
C ASN A 99 4.78 6.48 11.74
N ILE A 100 4.39 7.72 11.57
CA ILE A 100 3.63 8.15 10.39
C ILE A 100 4.56 8.27 9.19
N THR A 101 4.21 7.63 8.09
CA THR A 101 4.90 7.78 6.82
C THR A 101 4.06 8.64 5.87
N LEU A 102 4.68 9.65 5.29
CA LEU A 102 4.09 10.46 4.22
C LEU A 102 4.74 10.08 2.89
N GLY A 103 3.94 10.08 1.84
CA GLY A 103 4.41 9.80 0.50
C GLY A 103 3.76 10.67 -0.56
N VAL A 104 4.48 10.91 -1.63
CA VAL A 104 3.96 11.53 -2.85
C VAL A 104 4.44 10.72 -4.05
N GLY A 105 3.61 10.64 -5.07
CA GLY A 105 3.96 9.86 -6.25
C GLY A 105 3.18 10.25 -7.49
N TYR A 106 3.51 9.57 -8.56
CA TYR A 106 2.91 9.77 -9.86
C TYR A 106 2.52 8.42 -10.47
N SER A 107 1.32 8.33 -11.05
CA SER A 107 0.82 7.11 -11.69
C SER A 107 0.96 7.20 -13.20
N LEU A 108 1.82 6.38 -13.78
CA LEU A 108 2.00 6.24 -15.22
C LEU A 108 1.21 5.01 -15.70
N ASN A 109 0.15 5.21 -16.45
CA ASN A 109 -0.56 4.09 -17.07
C ASN A 109 0.31 3.47 -18.16
N VAL A 110 0.64 2.18 -18.00
CA VAL A 110 1.47 1.45 -18.96
C VAL A 110 0.67 0.45 -19.77
N TRP A 111 -0.39 -0.11 -19.21
CA TRP A 111 -1.26 -1.05 -19.92
C TRP A 111 -2.59 -1.23 -19.19
N ASN A 112 -3.73 -0.94 -19.86
CA ASN A 112 -5.08 -1.07 -19.30
C ASN A 112 -5.18 -0.56 -17.84
N SER A 113 -5.29 -1.49 -16.89
CA SER A 113 -5.41 -1.23 -15.46
C SER A 113 -4.07 -1.26 -14.71
N VAL A 114 -2.94 -1.36 -15.41
CA VAL A 114 -1.60 -1.45 -14.83
C VAL A 114 -0.91 -0.09 -14.88
N TYR A 115 -0.37 0.32 -13.75
CA TYR A 115 0.33 1.59 -13.56
C TYR A 115 1.71 1.36 -12.95
N VAL A 116 2.69 2.11 -13.44
CA VAL A 116 3.99 2.25 -12.79
C VAL A 116 3.96 3.52 -11.96
N GLU A 117 4.34 3.41 -10.69
CA GLU A 117 4.19 4.48 -9.71
C GLU A 117 5.53 4.82 -9.04
N PRO A 118 6.35 5.69 -9.64
CA PRO A 118 7.46 6.27 -8.92
C PRO A 118 6.93 7.13 -7.76
N SER A 119 7.55 6.99 -6.60
CA SER A 119 7.14 7.70 -5.41
C SER A 119 8.32 8.01 -4.49
N TYR A 120 8.11 9.00 -3.66
CA TYR A 120 9.01 9.38 -2.59
C TYR A 120 8.27 9.31 -1.26
N THR A 121 8.83 8.62 -0.30
CA THR A 121 8.26 8.45 1.04
C THR A 121 9.24 8.91 2.11
N MET A 122 8.73 9.49 3.19
CA MET A 122 9.48 9.89 4.37
C MET A 122 8.74 9.47 5.63
N ASN A 123 9.49 9.02 6.62
CA ASN A 123 8.95 8.74 7.95
C ASN A 123 9.01 10.02 8.80
N MET A 124 7.94 10.30 9.53
CA MET A 124 7.78 11.50 10.37
C MET A 124 8.08 11.22 11.84
N SER A 125 8.69 10.08 12.18
CA SER A 125 9.07 9.81 13.57
C SER A 125 10.23 10.71 14.01
N ASP A 126 10.18 11.20 15.26
CA ASP A 126 11.18 12.10 15.83
C ASP A 126 12.58 11.45 15.94
N ASP A 127 12.65 10.12 15.96
CA ASP A 127 13.89 9.34 16.07
C ASP A 127 14.42 8.83 14.70
N SER A 128 13.76 9.16 13.59
CA SER A 128 14.23 8.71 12.29
C SER A 128 15.24 9.69 11.70
N ASP A 129 16.52 9.38 11.82
CA ASP A 129 17.58 9.93 10.97
C ASP A 129 17.49 9.38 9.53
N GLU A 130 16.38 8.71 9.18
CA GLU A 130 16.17 8.14 7.86
C GLU A 130 15.80 9.22 6.86
N ASP A 131 16.69 9.48 5.94
CA ASP A 131 16.42 10.23 4.72
C ASP A 131 15.24 9.57 3.97
N GLY A 132 14.45 10.38 3.27
CA GLY A 132 13.33 9.86 2.48
C GLY A 132 13.78 8.83 1.46
N LYS A 133 12.90 7.91 1.11
CA LYS A 133 13.17 6.78 0.21
C LYS A 133 12.45 6.98 -1.12
N ILE A 134 13.16 6.69 -2.22
CA ILE A 134 12.58 6.60 -3.55
C ILE A 134 12.09 5.17 -3.74
N ASN A 135 10.86 5.04 -4.19
CA ASN A 135 10.23 3.75 -4.43
C ASN A 135 9.67 3.70 -5.86
N LEU A 136 9.62 2.51 -6.41
CA LEU A 136 8.94 2.22 -7.65
C LEU A 136 7.83 1.21 -7.39
N GLY A 137 6.59 1.62 -7.58
CA GLY A 137 5.41 0.78 -7.41
C GLY A 137 4.92 0.23 -8.76
N LEU A 138 4.33 -0.94 -8.71
CA LEU A 138 3.50 -1.49 -9.77
C LEU A 138 2.09 -1.63 -9.21
N ALA A 139 1.15 -0.85 -9.71
CA ALA A 139 -0.23 -0.82 -9.25
C ALA A 139 -1.17 -1.43 -10.29
N TRP A 140 -2.11 -2.22 -9.81
CA TRP A 140 -3.20 -2.77 -10.60
C TRP A 140 -4.53 -2.31 -10.01
N ARG A 141 -5.34 -1.62 -10.84
CA ARG A 141 -6.65 -1.08 -10.46
C ARG A 141 -7.74 -1.83 -11.23
N PHE A 142 -8.75 -2.33 -10.50
CA PHE A 142 -9.87 -3.07 -11.08
C PHE A 142 -11.13 -2.22 -11.08
#